data_7b8d22064fa02ccdc3fdce0849e1bb84
#
_entry.id   7b8d22064fa02ccdc3fdce0849e1bb84
#
_cell.length_a   1.000
_cell.length_b   1.000
_cell.length_c   1.000
_cell.angle_alpha   90.00
_cell.angle_beta   90.00
_cell.angle_gamma   90.00
#
_symmetry.space_group_name_H-M   'P 1'
#
loop_
_entity.id
_entity.type
_entity.pdbx_description
1 polymer ?
#
loop_
_entity_poly.entity_id
_entity_poly.type
_entity_poly.pdbx_seq_one_letter_code
_entity_poly.pdbx_strand_id
1 'polypeptide(L)'
;MPWLQLSLIVHRDQAASVEAALEDAGALSVTLDDAADEPADAPLDPAAGGIWEPAPATQPLWRRLRITALFEDDDAGAAAARQAAEQLAGLALAPPTLASLDDRPWERLWLDDFRPTRFGRRLWVCPRGQRPAGAEAADWPGVVVDLDPGLAFGTGHHPTTALCLAWLDGLDLAGKRVLDYGCGSGILAIAALKLGAASALAVDHDPQALDATVDNAIDNGVVDRLAVARPEQVPPTPADVVVANILAAPLLELAPQLAALAAPGARLGLSGILAHQAGRVADAYAHHFVMEPAETREEWALLSGRRR
;
A
#
# COMPACT_ATOMS: atom_id res chain seq x y z
N MET A 1 0.12 -24.39 12.93
CA MET A 1 -1.04 -25.34 13.06
C MET A 1 -1.92 -25.12 11.85
N PRO A 2 -2.50 -26.11 11.20
CA PRO A 2 -3.41 -25.90 10.09
C PRO A 2 -4.67 -25.15 10.59
N TRP A 3 -5.30 -24.39 9.69
CA TRP A 3 -6.50 -23.61 9.97
C TRP A 3 -7.66 -24.10 9.14
N LEU A 4 -8.88 -23.96 9.63
CA LEU A 4 -10.09 -24.22 8.88
C LEU A 4 -10.79 -22.91 8.57
N GLN A 5 -11.01 -22.64 7.28
CA GLN A 5 -11.65 -21.43 6.78
C GLN A 5 -13.10 -21.73 6.39
N LEU A 6 -14.04 -21.01 6.99
CA LEU A 6 -15.45 -20.98 6.60
C LEU A 6 -15.74 -19.69 5.86
N SER A 7 -16.23 -19.76 4.61
CA SER A 7 -16.62 -18.59 3.82
C SER A 7 -18.11 -18.62 3.48
N LEU A 8 -18.77 -17.47 3.67
CA LEU A 8 -20.18 -17.23 3.35
C LEU A 8 -20.33 -15.95 2.52
N ILE A 9 -21.28 -15.91 1.60
CA ILE A 9 -21.70 -14.70 0.91
C ILE A 9 -23.08 -14.30 1.44
N VAL A 10 -23.21 -13.08 1.98
CA VAL A 10 -24.44 -12.59 2.60
C VAL A 10 -24.79 -11.19 2.13
N HIS A 11 -26.04 -10.76 2.34
CA HIS A 11 -26.42 -9.34 2.21
C HIS A 11 -25.84 -8.53 3.38
N ARG A 12 -25.50 -7.25 3.10
CA ARG A 12 -24.95 -6.33 4.10
C ARG A 12 -25.79 -6.25 5.39
N ASP A 13 -27.10 -6.31 5.27
CA ASP A 13 -28.01 -6.16 6.38
C ASP A 13 -27.90 -7.32 7.38
N GLN A 14 -27.28 -8.43 6.97
CA GLN A 14 -27.07 -9.63 7.76
C GLN A 14 -25.63 -9.73 8.29
N ALA A 15 -24.73 -8.87 7.83
CA ALA A 15 -23.29 -8.98 8.12
C ALA A 15 -23.01 -8.99 9.63
N ALA A 16 -23.53 -8.02 10.38
CA ALA A 16 -23.29 -7.92 11.81
C ALA A 16 -23.85 -9.14 12.61
N SER A 17 -25.00 -9.69 12.18
CA SER A 17 -25.56 -10.87 12.83
C SER A 17 -24.79 -12.14 12.51
N VAL A 18 -24.25 -12.25 11.31
CA VAL A 18 -23.43 -13.38 10.88
C VAL A 18 -22.05 -13.31 11.53
N GLU A 19 -21.44 -12.13 11.60
CA GLU A 19 -20.18 -11.89 12.30
C GLU A 19 -20.27 -12.30 13.77
N ALA A 20 -21.26 -11.78 14.50
CA ALA A 20 -21.48 -12.14 15.90
C ALA A 20 -21.72 -13.65 16.09
N ALA A 21 -22.48 -14.30 15.21
CA ALA A 21 -22.72 -15.73 15.29
C ALA A 21 -21.46 -16.58 15.04
N LEU A 22 -20.54 -16.11 14.16
CA LEU A 22 -19.27 -16.77 13.91
C LEU A 22 -18.31 -16.60 15.10
N GLU A 23 -18.26 -15.41 15.70
CA GLU A 23 -17.50 -15.14 16.93
C GLU A 23 -18.01 -16.01 18.09
N ASP A 24 -19.34 -16.07 18.30
CA ASP A 24 -19.97 -16.92 19.32
C ASP A 24 -19.71 -18.43 19.08
N ALA A 25 -19.54 -18.84 17.83
CA ALA A 25 -19.17 -20.20 17.47
C ALA A 25 -17.67 -20.51 17.72
N GLY A 26 -16.88 -19.51 18.13
CA GLY A 26 -15.47 -19.68 18.45
C GLY A 26 -14.53 -19.40 17.25
N ALA A 27 -14.96 -18.62 16.27
CA ALA A 27 -14.07 -18.14 15.23
C ALA A 27 -12.96 -17.27 15.83
N LEU A 28 -11.71 -17.49 15.42
CA LEU A 28 -10.54 -16.75 15.89
C LEU A 28 -10.36 -15.41 15.16
N SER A 29 -10.89 -15.34 13.96
CA SER A 29 -10.89 -14.12 13.13
C SER A 29 -12.10 -14.16 12.21
N VAL A 30 -12.73 -13.01 12.00
CA VAL A 30 -13.79 -12.80 11.01
C VAL A 30 -13.41 -11.62 10.13
N THR A 31 -13.34 -11.85 8.81
CA THR A 31 -13.00 -10.84 7.82
C THR A 31 -14.18 -10.62 6.86
N LEU A 32 -14.43 -9.37 6.50
CA LEU A 32 -15.48 -8.98 5.57
C LEU A 32 -14.85 -8.38 4.31
N ASP A 33 -15.16 -8.99 3.16
CA ASP A 33 -14.66 -8.55 1.86
C ASP A 33 -15.83 -8.34 0.89
N ASP A 34 -15.59 -7.62 -0.22
CA ASP A 34 -16.55 -7.54 -1.32
C ASP A 34 -16.73 -8.93 -1.96
N ALA A 35 -17.97 -9.34 -2.18
CA ALA A 35 -18.26 -10.60 -2.83
C ALA A 35 -18.02 -10.61 -4.35
N ALA A 36 -17.60 -9.50 -4.96
CA ALA A 36 -17.04 -9.29 -6.30
C ALA A 36 -17.65 -10.10 -7.48
N ASP A 37 -18.95 -10.35 -7.48
CA ASP A 37 -19.64 -11.08 -8.57
C ASP A 37 -20.61 -10.19 -9.39
N GLU A 38 -20.55 -8.86 -9.29
CA GLU A 38 -21.28 -7.96 -10.19
C GLU A 38 -20.32 -7.44 -11.28
N PRO A 39 -20.76 -7.45 -12.57
CA PRO A 39 -19.98 -6.84 -13.63
C PRO A 39 -19.78 -5.34 -13.31
N ALA A 40 -18.59 -4.83 -13.65
CA ALA A 40 -18.16 -3.44 -13.41
C ALA A 40 -19.09 -2.35 -13.99
N ASP A 41 -20.15 -2.73 -14.69
CA ASP A 41 -21.13 -1.88 -15.37
C ASP A 41 -22.41 -1.62 -14.56
N ALA A 42 -22.53 -2.11 -13.32
CA ALA A 42 -23.68 -1.73 -12.49
C ALA A 42 -23.53 -0.24 -12.10
N PRO A 43 -24.55 0.62 -12.36
CA PRO A 43 -24.47 2.04 -12.02
C PRO A 43 -24.19 2.18 -10.53
N LEU A 44 -23.06 2.76 -10.17
CA LEU A 44 -22.76 3.16 -8.81
C LEU A 44 -23.87 4.14 -8.40
N ASP A 45 -24.62 3.79 -7.35
CA ASP A 45 -25.57 4.73 -6.76
C ASP A 45 -24.79 5.96 -6.31
N PRO A 46 -24.99 7.14 -6.94
CA PRO A 46 -24.24 8.34 -6.58
C PRO A 46 -24.53 8.83 -5.14
N ALA A 47 -25.55 8.27 -4.47
CA ALA A 47 -25.81 8.49 -3.05
C ALA A 47 -24.98 7.59 -2.13
N ALA A 48 -24.38 6.52 -2.66
CA ALA A 48 -23.42 5.70 -1.96
C ALA A 48 -22.01 6.29 -2.21
N GLY A 49 -21.75 7.48 -1.66
CA GLY A 49 -20.41 8.07 -1.65
C GLY A 49 -19.42 7.06 -1.04
N GLY A 50 -18.52 6.56 -1.86
CA GLY A 50 -17.54 5.56 -1.44
C GLY A 50 -16.67 6.10 -0.32
N ILE A 51 -16.94 5.69 0.89
CA ILE A 51 -16.07 5.89 2.05
C ILE A 51 -15.17 4.66 2.11
N TRP A 52 -13.93 4.80 1.73
CA TRP A 52 -12.93 3.72 1.66
C TRP A 52 -12.43 3.30 3.04
N GLU A 53 -12.68 4.10 4.05
CA GLU A 53 -12.52 3.75 5.46
C GLU A 53 -13.81 4.15 6.19
N PRO A 54 -14.69 3.21 6.50
CA PRO A 54 -15.83 3.52 7.35
C PRO A 54 -15.31 3.91 8.73
N ALA A 55 -15.82 5.02 9.27
CA ALA A 55 -15.58 5.36 10.67
C ALA A 55 -16.02 4.17 11.55
N PRO A 56 -15.37 3.92 12.71
CA PRO A 56 -15.78 2.86 13.61
C PRO A 56 -17.30 2.89 13.83
N ALA A 57 -17.97 1.75 13.62
CA ALA A 57 -19.43 1.57 13.72
C ALA A 57 -20.26 2.05 12.50
N THR A 58 -19.69 2.29 11.32
CA THR A 58 -20.47 2.50 10.10
C THR A 58 -20.77 1.18 9.38
N GLN A 59 -21.90 1.12 8.66
CA GLN A 59 -22.33 -0.09 7.97
C GLN A 59 -21.36 -0.48 6.82
N PRO A 60 -21.21 -1.78 6.51
CA PRO A 60 -20.41 -2.26 5.40
C PRO A 60 -20.80 -1.60 4.06
N LEU A 61 -19.81 -1.29 3.23
CA LEU A 61 -19.96 -0.52 1.98
C LEU A 61 -20.62 -1.31 0.85
N TRP A 62 -20.44 -2.63 0.83
CA TRP A 62 -20.86 -3.51 -0.26
C TRP A 62 -22.26 -4.08 -0.03
N ARG A 63 -23.05 -4.27 -1.09
CA ARG A 63 -24.39 -4.88 -1.01
C ARG A 63 -24.32 -6.36 -0.67
N ARG A 64 -23.29 -7.04 -1.17
CA ARG A 64 -22.97 -8.43 -0.88
C ARG A 64 -21.59 -8.50 -0.26
N LEU A 65 -21.48 -9.26 0.80
CA LEU A 65 -20.25 -9.42 1.54
C LEU A 65 -19.85 -10.88 1.55
N ARG A 66 -18.57 -11.12 1.32
CA ARG A 66 -17.95 -12.39 1.66
C ARG A 66 -17.45 -12.26 3.09
N ILE A 67 -18.00 -13.10 3.97
CA ILE A 67 -17.55 -13.22 5.35
C ILE A 67 -16.70 -14.47 5.43
N THR A 68 -15.47 -14.32 5.88
CA THR A 68 -14.50 -15.39 6.03
C THR A 68 -14.14 -15.51 7.49
N ALA A 69 -14.39 -16.67 8.09
CA ALA A 69 -14.08 -16.98 9.49
C ALA A 69 -13.01 -18.06 9.57
N LEU A 70 -12.05 -17.90 10.48
CA LEU A 70 -10.99 -18.87 10.75
C LEU A 70 -11.27 -19.62 12.07
N PHE A 71 -11.12 -20.93 12.05
CA PHE A 71 -11.19 -21.83 13.19
C PHE A 71 -9.91 -22.64 13.30
N GLU A 72 -9.59 -23.17 14.47
CA GLU A 72 -8.53 -24.16 14.60
C GLU A 72 -8.89 -25.43 13.79
N ASP A 73 -7.91 -26.02 13.10
CA ASP A 73 -8.10 -27.30 12.39
C ASP A 73 -7.84 -28.46 13.34
N ASP A 74 -8.68 -28.53 14.37
CA ASP A 74 -8.80 -29.65 15.27
C ASP A 74 -10.24 -30.18 15.28
N ASP A 75 -10.51 -31.25 16.03
CA ASP A 75 -11.83 -31.88 16.09
C ASP A 75 -12.91 -30.90 16.59
N ALA A 76 -12.59 -30.03 17.54
CA ALA A 76 -13.50 -29.04 18.12
C ALA A 76 -13.80 -27.91 17.18
N GLY A 77 -12.78 -27.30 16.59
CA GLY A 77 -12.93 -26.20 15.61
C GLY A 77 -13.62 -26.68 14.34
N ALA A 78 -13.31 -27.89 13.86
CA ALA A 78 -14.00 -28.47 12.71
C ALA A 78 -15.48 -28.75 12.98
N ALA A 79 -15.83 -29.17 14.18
CA ALA A 79 -17.23 -29.33 14.57
C ALA A 79 -17.94 -27.98 14.68
N ALA A 80 -17.32 -26.99 15.31
CA ALA A 80 -17.83 -25.62 15.44
C ALA A 80 -18.07 -24.95 14.07
N ALA A 81 -17.09 -25.03 13.16
CA ALA A 81 -17.19 -24.48 11.82
C ALA A 81 -18.32 -25.11 10.99
N ARG A 82 -18.48 -26.44 11.08
CA ARG A 82 -19.61 -27.14 10.41
C ARG A 82 -20.95 -26.75 10.98
N GLN A 83 -21.07 -26.68 12.30
CA GLN A 83 -22.29 -26.24 12.96
C GLN A 83 -22.66 -24.81 12.59
N ALA A 84 -21.69 -23.89 12.59
CA ALA A 84 -21.89 -22.52 12.15
C ALA A 84 -22.33 -22.45 10.69
N ALA A 85 -21.70 -23.22 9.79
CA ALA A 85 -22.10 -23.32 8.40
C ALA A 85 -23.54 -23.75 8.20
N GLU A 86 -23.99 -24.78 8.94
CA GLU A 86 -25.37 -25.28 8.91
C GLU A 86 -26.37 -24.23 9.44
N GLN A 87 -26.06 -23.58 10.56
CA GLN A 87 -26.92 -22.58 11.18
C GLN A 87 -27.07 -21.32 10.29
N LEU A 88 -26.01 -20.93 9.61
CA LEU A 88 -25.96 -19.71 8.78
C LEU A 88 -26.32 -19.97 7.32
N ALA A 89 -26.51 -21.22 6.89
CA ALA A 89 -26.83 -21.56 5.51
C ALA A 89 -28.11 -20.88 4.99
N GLY A 90 -29.10 -20.63 5.87
CA GLY A 90 -30.35 -19.95 5.51
C GLY A 90 -30.19 -18.44 5.27
N LEU A 91 -29.09 -17.83 5.69
CA LEU A 91 -28.74 -16.42 5.49
C LEU A 91 -27.77 -16.23 4.30
N ALA A 92 -27.11 -17.28 3.89
CA ALA A 92 -26.12 -17.25 2.81
C ALA A 92 -26.78 -17.21 1.43
N LEU A 93 -26.23 -16.38 0.53
CA LEU A 93 -26.66 -16.26 -0.88
C LEU A 93 -26.15 -17.41 -1.76
N ALA A 94 -25.14 -18.13 -1.28
CA ALA A 94 -24.57 -19.32 -1.90
C ALA A 94 -24.23 -20.33 -0.79
N PRO A 95 -24.09 -21.63 -1.08
CA PRO A 95 -23.71 -22.62 -0.08
C PRO A 95 -22.41 -22.21 0.61
N PRO A 96 -22.34 -22.26 1.97
CA PRO A 96 -21.11 -22.03 2.71
C PRO A 96 -19.99 -22.98 2.25
N THR A 97 -18.75 -22.49 2.20
CA THR A 97 -17.60 -23.30 1.82
C THR A 97 -16.65 -23.44 2.99
N LEU A 98 -16.19 -24.68 3.23
CA LEU A 98 -15.18 -25.01 4.21
C LEU A 98 -13.92 -25.47 3.49
N ALA A 99 -12.79 -24.87 3.80
CA ALA A 99 -11.48 -25.22 3.23
C ALA A 99 -10.45 -25.33 4.36
N SER A 100 -9.61 -26.36 4.33
CA SER A 100 -8.45 -26.43 5.19
C SER A 100 -7.37 -25.53 4.62
N LEU A 101 -6.77 -24.69 5.47
CA LEU A 101 -5.64 -23.84 5.14
C LEU A 101 -4.40 -24.42 5.79
N ASP A 102 -3.47 -24.91 4.97
CA ASP A 102 -2.16 -25.28 5.45
C ASP A 102 -1.52 -24.08 6.14
N ASP A 103 -0.87 -24.31 7.27
CA ASP A 103 -0.04 -23.31 7.97
C ASP A 103 1.19 -23.02 7.09
N ARG A 104 0.98 -22.26 6.04
CA ARG A 104 2.06 -21.72 5.22
C ARG A 104 2.44 -20.36 5.80
N PRO A 105 3.71 -19.99 5.81
CA PRO A 105 4.11 -18.63 6.16
C PRO A 105 3.53 -17.69 5.10
N TRP A 106 2.29 -17.22 5.33
CA TRP A 106 1.55 -16.30 4.46
C TRP A 106 2.36 -15.08 4.09
N GLU A 107 3.24 -14.68 5.00
CA GLU A 107 4.23 -13.63 4.82
C GLU A 107 5.19 -13.89 3.65
N ARG A 108 5.26 -15.11 3.13
CA ARG A 108 6.21 -15.53 2.10
C ARG A 108 5.57 -16.03 0.79
N LEU A 109 4.25 -16.28 0.73
CA LEU A 109 3.61 -16.79 -0.49
C LEU A 109 3.72 -15.82 -1.68
N TRP A 110 3.70 -14.54 -1.41
CA TRP A 110 3.89 -13.52 -2.44
C TRP A 110 5.36 -13.31 -2.83
N LEU A 111 6.34 -13.84 -2.03
CA LEU A 111 7.76 -13.85 -2.41
C LEU A 111 8.02 -14.76 -3.62
N ASP A 112 7.21 -15.80 -3.81
CA ASP A 112 7.39 -16.72 -4.95
C ASP A 112 7.03 -16.03 -6.29
N ASP A 113 6.20 -14.99 -6.25
CA ASP A 113 5.84 -14.16 -7.40
C ASP A 113 6.67 -12.85 -7.50
N PHE A 114 7.45 -12.52 -6.46
CA PHE A 114 8.28 -11.33 -6.45
C PHE A 114 9.52 -11.54 -7.33
N ARG A 115 9.52 -10.90 -8.50
CA ARG A 115 10.58 -11.01 -9.51
C ARG A 115 11.22 -9.65 -9.78
N PRO A 116 12.47 -9.62 -10.25
CA PRO A 116 13.08 -8.38 -10.71
C PRO A 116 12.18 -7.63 -11.67
N THR A 117 11.70 -6.46 -11.25
CA THR A 117 10.74 -5.65 -12.00
C THR A 117 11.33 -4.28 -12.30
N ARG A 118 11.19 -3.83 -13.56
CA ARG A 118 11.68 -2.53 -14.00
C ARG A 118 10.63 -1.44 -13.86
N PHE A 119 11.05 -0.32 -13.32
CA PHE A 119 10.25 0.90 -13.21
C PHE A 119 10.95 2.06 -13.95
N GLY A 120 10.24 2.69 -14.86
CA GLY A 120 10.85 3.74 -15.69
C GLY A 120 11.86 3.20 -16.71
N ARG A 121 13.01 3.87 -16.85
CA ARG A 121 14.03 3.56 -17.87
C ARG A 121 15.15 2.66 -17.36
N ARG A 122 15.64 2.90 -16.15
CA ARG A 122 16.85 2.26 -15.59
C ARG A 122 16.67 1.66 -14.21
N LEU A 123 15.61 2.04 -13.47
CA LEU A 123 15.37 1.58 -12.11
C LEU A 123 14.75 0.17 -12.10
N TRP A 124 15.33 -0.70 -11.27
CA TRP A 124 14.82 -2.05 -11.02
C TRP A 124 14.64 -2.26 -9.52
N VAL A 125 13.54 -2.91 -9.15
CA VAL A 125 13.34 -3.44 -7.79
C VAL A 125 13.44 -4.95 -7.88
N CYS A 126 14.28 -5.51 -7.04
CA CYS A 126 14.61 -6.93 -7.05
C CYS A 126 14.46 -7.55 -5.67
N PRO A 127 13.96 -8.78 -5.57
CA PRO A 127 14.15 -9.59 -4.38
C PRO A 127 15.64 -9.68 -4.05
N ARG A 128 15.97 -9.73 -2.76
CA ARG A 128 17.37 -9.83 -2.32
C ARG A 128 18.09 -10.98 -3.05
N GLY A 129 19.25 -10.68 -3.65
CA GLY A 129 20.07 -11.67 -4.35
C GLY A 129 19.62 -12.02 -5.77
N GLN A 130 18.46 -11.52 -6.22
CA GLN A 130 18.04 -11.68 -7.61
C GLN A 130 18.46 -10.46 -8.43
N ARG A 131 18.82 -10.68 -9.68
CA ARG A 131 19.25 -9.61 -10.59
C ARG A 131 18.57 -9.75 -11.95
N PRO A 132 18.30 -8.65 -12.66
CA PRO A 132 17.87 -8.70 -14.05
C PRO A 132 18.91 -9.36 -14.93
N ALA A 133 18.48 -9.98 -16.00
CA ALA A 133 19.38 -10.54 -16.99
C ALA A 133 20.31 -9.44 -17.54
N GLY A 134 21.63 -9.72 -17.56
CA GLY A 134 22.64 -8.79 -18.01
C GLY A 134 23.12 -7.75 -16.99
N ALA A 135 22.57 -7.72 -15.78
CA ALA A 135 22.98 -6.78 -14.73
C ALA A 135 24.44 -6.96 -14.26
N GLU A 136 25.08 -8.06 -14.65
CA GLU A 136 26.49 -8.36 -14.35
C GLU A 136 27.46 -7.68 -15.32
N ALA A 137 26.98 -7.13 -16.44
CA ALA A 137 27.82 -6.44 -17.40
C ALA A 137 28.29 -5.08 -16.81
N ALA A 138 29.57 -4.76 -17.01
CA ALA A 138 30.19 -3.55 -16.45
C ALA A 138 29.60 -2.25 -17.00
N ASP A 139 28.99 -2.31 -18.19
CA ASP A 139 28.34 -1.20 -18.88
C ASP A 139 26.80 -1.21 -18.74
N TRP A 140 26.27 -2.06 -17.87
CA TRP A 140 24.83 -2.13 -17.65
C TRP A 140 24.29 -0.83 -17.01
N PRO A 141 23.35 -0.13 -17.65
CA PRO A 141 22.93 1.20 -17.22
C PRO A 141 21.88 1.17 -16.10
N GLY A 142 21.49 0.00 -15.63
CA GLY A 142 20.43 -0.14 -14.65
C GLY A 142 20.83 0.24 -13.23
N VAL A 143 19.84 0.62 -12.43
CA VAL A 143 19.97 0.90 -11.01
C VAL A 143 19.10 -0.12 -10.28
N VAL A 144 19.68 -0.87 -9.35
CA VAL A 144 18.95 -1.90 -8.58
C VAL A 144 18.69 -1.43 -7.17
N VAL A 145 17.44 -1.57 -6.76
CA VAL A 145 17.01 -1.54 -5.36
C VAL A 145 16.73 -2.97 -4.94
N ASP A 146 17.49 -3.48 -4.01
CA ASP A 146 17.22 -4.75 -3.34
C ASP A 146 16.14 -4.51 -2.29
N LEU A 147 15.06 -5.25 -2.34
CA LEU A 147 14.01 -5.16 -1.35
C LEU A 147 13.75 -6.54 -0.77
N ASP A 148 13.85 -6.63 0.55
CA ASP A 148 13.22 -7.72 1.29
C ASP A 148 11.91 -7.16 1.85
N PRO A 149 10.81 -7.56 1.26
CA PRO A 149 9.55 -6.93 1.57
C PRO A 149 8.94 -7.44 2.87
N GLY A 150 9.67 -7.69 3.90
CA GLY A 150 9.25 -8.04 5.24
C GLY A 150 7.76 -7.72 5.57
N LEU A 151 7.46 -7.36 6.79
CA LEU A 151 6.11 -6.96 7.23
C LEU A 151 5.73 -5.52 6.83
N ALA A 152 6.65 -4.73 6.24
CA ALA A 152 6.38 -3.33 5.90
C ALA A 152 5.75 -3.21 4.51
N PHE A 153 4.74 -2.34 4.38
CA PHE A 153 4.06 -2.02 3.14
C PHE A 153 5.04 -1.42 2.10
N GLY A 154 4.85 -1.73 0.81
CA GLY A 154 5.61 -1.12 -0.29
C GLY A 154 6.58 -2.06 -1.01
N THR A 155 6.03 -3.11 -1.66
CA THR A 155 6.82 -4.09 -2.46
C THR A 155 7.18 -3.59 -3.86
N GLY A 156 6.72 -2.41 -4.24
CA GLY A 156 6.86 -1.89 -5.60
C GLY A 156 5.79 -2.38 -6.59
N HIS A 157 5.09 -3.49 -6.30
CA HIS A 157 4.07 -4.04 -7.22
C HIS A 157 2.76 -3.24 -7.24
N HIS A 158 2.44 -2.53 -6.16
CA HIS A 158 1.25 -1.71 -6.14
C HIS A 158 1.36 -0.59 -7.20
N PRO A 159 0.30 -0.30 -7.97
CA PRO A 159 0.33 0.71 -9.03
C PRO A 159 0.84 2.07 -8.57
N THR A 160 0.51 2.50 -7.35
CA THR A 160 0.94 3.78 -6.77
C THR A 160 2.45 3.85 -6.55
N THR A 161 3.05 2.77 -6.01
CA THR A 161 4.50 2.67 -5.82
C THR A 161 5.21 2.62 -7.15
N ALA A 162 4.66 1.89 -8.13
CA ALA A 162 5.19 1.82 -9.48
C ALA A 162 5.22 3.19 -10.18
N LEU A 163 4.15 3.99 -10.02
CA LEU A 163 4.07 5.36 -10.53
C LEU A 163 5.15 6.25 -9.89
N CYS A 164 5.31 6.20 -8.56
CA CYS A 164 6.32 6.99 -7.85
C CYS A 164 7.76 6.60 -8.28
N LEU A 165 8.05 5.31 -8.39
CA LEU A 165 9.37 4.81 -8.80
C LEU A 165 9.70 5.25 -10.25
N ALA A 166 8.75 5.13 -11.17
CA ALA A 166 8.91 5.57 -12.55
C ALA A 166 9.11 7.09 -12.64
N TRP A 167 8.38 7.85 -11.82
CA TRP A 167 8.54 9.30 -11.73
C TRP A 167 9.91 9.69 -11.18
N LEU A 168 10.39 9.06 -10.10
CA LEU A 168 11.72 9.30 -9.54
C LEU A 168 12.83 8.99 -10.56
N ASP A 169 12.70 7.90 -11.32
CA ASP A 169 13.66 7.55 -12.37
C ASP A 169 13.69 8.57 -13.52
N GLY A 170 12.61 9.33 -13.71
CA GLY A 170 12.51 10.43 -14.69
C GLY A 170 13.18 11.73 -14.25
N LEU A 171 13.53 11.86 -12.95
CA LEU A 171 14.13 13.09 -12.42
C LEU A 171 15.67 13.07 -12.48
N ASP A 172 16.25 14.27 -12.52
CA ASP A 172 17.66 14.47 -12.20
C ASP A 172 17.81 14.63 -10.68
N LEU A 173 18.23 13.56 -10.03
CA LEU A 173 18.39 13.48 -8.58
C LEU A 173 19.84 13.75 -8.12
N ALA A 174 20.77 13.99 -9.04
CA ALA A 174 22.17 14.21 -8.68
C ALA A 174 22.31 15.38 -7.69
N GLY A 175 22.86 15.09 -6.51
CA GLY A 175 23.08 16.07 -5.45
C GLY A 175 21.82 16.59 -4.74
N LYS A 176 20.64 16.04 -5.01
CA LYS A 176 19.36 16.47 -4.43
C LYS A 176 19.13 15.88 -3.04
N ARG A 177 18.41 16.65 -2.21
CA ARG A 177 17.85 16.20 -0.94
C ARG A 177 16.41 15.75 -1.18
N VAL A 178 16.08 14.55 -0.75
CA VAL A 178 14.75 13.93 -0.95
C VAL A 178 14.06 13.78 0.39
N LEU A 179 12.77 14.09 0.44
CA LEU A 179 11.87 13.77 1.55
C LEU A 179 10.87 12.74 1.05
N ASP A 180 10.82 11.59 1.73
CA ASP A 180 9.83 10.53 1.53
C ASP A 180 8.90 10.51 2.76
N TYR A 181 7.67 10.97 2.59
CA TYR A 181 6.72 11.13 3.69
C TYR A 181 5.65 10.03 3.65
N GLY A 182 5.63 9.19 4.68
CA GLY A 182 4.92 7.91 4.69
C GLY A 182 5.77 6.84 4.00
N CYS A 183 7.01 6.64 4.49
CA CYS A 183 8.02 5.88 3.77
C CYS A 183 7.79 4.37 3.75
N GLY A 184 7.06 3.80 4.73
CA GLY A 184 6.82 2.38 4.84
C GLY A 184 8.13 1.57 4.83
N SER A 185 8.35 0.78 3.78
CA SER A 185 9.60 0.01 3.58
C SER A 185 10.82 0.86 3.22
N GLY A 186 10.65 2.17 2.97
CA GLY A 186 11.70 3.08 2.51
C GLY A 186 12.04 2.97 1.03
N ILE A 187 11.28 2.21 0.25
CA ILE A 187 11.59 1.91 -1.15
C ILE A 187 11.81 3.18 -2.00
N LEU A 188 11.02 4.25 -1.80
CA LEU A 188 11.12 5.47 -2.58
C LEU A 188 12.36 6.29 -2.18
N ALA A 189 12.64 6.42 -0.88
CA ALA A 189 13.86 7.06 -0.38
C ALA A 189 15.12 6.34 -0.87
N ILE A 190 15.14 5.01 -0.76
CA ILE A 190 16.25 4.17 -1.20
C ILE A 190 16.44 4.27 -2.73
N ALA A 191 15.34 4.21 -3.50
CA ALA A 191 15.38 4.39 -4.94
C ALA A 191 15.98 5.75 -5.32
N ALA A 192 15.55 6.83 -4.65
CA ALA A 192 16.10 8.16 -4.88
C ALA A 192 17.61 8.23 -4.61
N LEU A 193 18.09 7.62 -3.51
CA LEU A 193 19.51 7.55 -3.17
C LEU A 193 20.32 6.75 -4.19
N LYS A 194 19.80 5.62 -4.65
CA LYS A 194 20.42 4.80 -5.70
C LYS A 194 20.45 5.51 -7.05
N LEU A 195 19.47 6.37 -7.33
CA LEU A 195 19.38 7.21 -8.53
C LEU A 195 20.29 8.45 -8.45
N GLY A 196 21.00 8.69 -7.34
CA GLY A 196 22.02 9.73 -7.23
C GLY A 196 21.69 10.86 -6.27
N ALA A 197 20.60 10.79 -5.52
CA ALA A 197 20.31 11.79 -4.49
C ALA A 197 21.45 11.85 -3.46
N ALA A 198 21.76 13.08 -2.98
CA ALA A 198 22.79 13.31 -1.98
C ALA A 198 22.38 12.75 -0.62
N SER A 199 21.13 12.96 -0.25
CA SER A 199 20.56 12.45 1.01
C SER A 199 19.06 12.26 0.88
N ALA A 200 18.50 11.41 1.74
CA ALA A 200 17.08 11.24 1.89
C ALA A 200 16.69 11.31 3.39
N LEU A 201 15.53 11.90 3.65
CA LEU A 201 14.83 11.82 4.91
C LEU A 201 13.56 11.00 4.69
N ALA A 202 13.47 9.85 5.34
CA ALA A 202 12.30 8.98 5.32
C ALA A 202 11.49 9.22 6.60
N VAL A 203 10.20 9.50 6.43
CA VAL A 203 9.31 9.86 7.55
C VAL A 203 8.15 8.89 7.61
N ASP A 204 7.93 8.32 8.79
CA ASP A 204 6.73 7.51 9.05
C ASP A 204 6.30 7.66 10.51
N HIS A 205 5.01 7.45 10.77
CA HIS A 205 4.47 7.44 12.14
C HIS A 205 4.68 6.08 12.83
N ASP A 206 4.83 5.01 12.05
CA ASP A 206 5.05 3.66 12.54
C ASP A 206 6.55 3.39 12.77
N PRO A 207 6.97 3.09 14.02
CA PRO A 207 8.36 2.72 14.29
C PRO A 207 8.83 1.50 13.50
N GLN A 208 7.97 0.52 13.24
CA GLN A 208 8.33 -0.69 12.49
C GLN A 208 8.66 -0.35 11.04
N ALA A 209 7.95 0.61 10.44
CA ALA A 209 8.26 1.12 9.10
C ALA A 209 9.63 1.80 9.07
N LEU A 210 9.98 2.59 10.10
CA LEU A 210 11.28 3.23 10.20
C LEU A 210 12.43 2.21 10.36
N ASP A 211 12.23 1.17 11.18
CA ASP A 211 13.20 0.09 11.35
C ASP A 211 13.40 -0.67 10.02
N ALA A 212 12.31 -1.05 9.34
CA ALA A 212 12.37 -1.71 8.04
C ALA A 212 13.05 -0.83 6.98
N THR A 213 12.81 0.48 7.00
CA THR A 213 13.49 1.44 6.11
C THR A 213 15.01 1.43 6.34
N VAL A 214 15.46 1.40 7.58
CA VAL A 214 16.91 1.36 7.92
C VAL A 214 17.52 0.04 7.45
N ASP A 215 16.88 -1.09 7.72
CA ASP A 215 17.37 -2.42 7.31
C ASP A 215 17.48 -2.51 5.78
N ASN A 216 16.47 -2.08 5.06
CA ASN A 216 16.50 -2.04 3.60
C ASN A 216 17.59 -1.08 3.07
N ALA A 217 17.85 0.03 3.75
CA ALA A 217 18.91 0.96 3.35
C ALA A 217 20.31 0.38 3.57
N ILE A 218 20.51 -0.40 4.65
CA ILE A 218 21.75 -1.14 4.90
C ILE A 218 22.01 -2.13 3.75
N ASP A 219 21.00 -2.91 3.40
CA ASP A 219 21.09 -3.90 2.31
C ASP A 219 21.40 -3.28 0.95
N ASN A 220 20.94 -2.07 0.74
CA ASN A 220 21.21 -1.30 -0.48
C ASN A 220 22.50 -0.48 -0.43
N GLY A 221 23.23 -0.47 0.70
CA GLY A 221 24.49 0.28 0.86
C GLY A 221 24.29 1.80 0.80
N VAL A 222 23.13 2.30 1.27
CA VAL A 222 22.80 3.74 1.21
C VAL A 222 22.48 4.34 2.59
N VAL A 223 22.59 3.57 3.66
CA VAL A 223 22.23 3.97 5.02
C VAL A 223 22.97 5.24 5.49
N ASP A 224 24.22 5.44 5.09
CA ASP A 224 25.01 6.63 5.45
C ASP A 224 24.44 7.94 4.88
N ARG A 225 23.52 7.87 3.90
CA ARG A 225 22.88 9.01 3.26
C ARG A 225 21.38 9.08 3.56
N LEU A 226 20.88 8.17 4.40
CA LEU A 226 19.50 8.11 4.84
C LEU A 226 19.39 8.59 6.28
N ALA A 227 18.39 9.41 6.56
CA ALA A 227 17.90 9.67 7.89
C ALA A 227 16.45 9.21 7.99
N VAL A 228 16.04 8.75 9.17
CA VAL A 228 14.64 8.43 9.46
C VAL A 228 14.13 9.31 10.58
N ALA A 229 12.84 9.67 10.56
CA ALA A 229 12.22 10.49 11.57
C ALA A 229 10.73 10.19 11.70
N ARG A 230 10.17 10.45 12.88
CA ARG A 230 8.72 10.57 13.04
C ARG A 230 8.25 11.96 12.57
N PRO A 231 6.95 12.12 12.21
CA PRO A 231 6.43 13.40 11.73
C PRO A 231 6.75 14.61 12.60
N GLU A 232 6.71 14.44 13.93
CA GLU A 232 7.01 15.50 14.90
C GLU A 232 8.50 15.82 15.04
N GLN A 233 9.37 14.99 14.49
CA GLN A 233 10.84 15.12 14.54
C GLN A 233 11.43 15.66 13.24
N VAL A 234 10.60 15.90 12.22
CA VAL A 234 11.06 16.36 10.91
C VAL A 234 11.74 17.74 11.06
N PRO A 235 13.03 17.86 10.70
CA PRO A 235 13.71 19.14 10.78
C PRO A 235 13.16 20.12 9.73
N PRO A 236 13.19 21.44 9.99
CA PRO A 236 12.71 22.46 9.05
C PRO A 236 13.66 22.68 7.85
N THR A 237 14.39 21.65 7.44
CA THR A 237 15.33 21.73 6.33
C THR A 237 14.61 21.39 5.02
N PRO A 238 14.47 22.35 4.08
CA PRO A 238 13.72 22.11 2.86
C PRO A 238 14.38 21.05 1.97
N ALA A 239 13.57 20.19 1.36
CA ALA A 239 13.98 19.18 0.39
C ALA A 239 13.85 19.71 -1.05
N ASP A 240 14.70 19.21 -1.95
CA ASP A 240 14.63 19.51 -3.38
C ASP A 240 13.60 18.65 -4.11
N VAL A 241 13.29 17.49 -3.53
CA VAL A 241 12.23 16.57 -3.99
C VAL A 241 11.44 16.10 -2.79
N VAL A 242 10.13 16.19 -2.86
CA VAL A 242 9.19 15.66 -1.87
C VAL A 242 8.34 14.60 -2.54
N VAL A 243 8.32 13.40 -1.98
CA VAL A 243 7.44 12.32 -2.43
C VAL A 243 6.61 11.82 -1.25
N ALA A 244 5.33 11.51 -1.50
CA ALA A 244 4.46 10.88 -0.53
C ALA A 244 3.51 9.91 -1.26
N ASN A 245 3.52 8.65 -0.80
CA ASN A 245 2.64 7.60 -1.33
C ASN A 245 1.71 7.12 -0.20
N ILE A 246 0.73 7.95 0.13
CA ILE A 246 -0.20 7.77 1.24
C ILE A 246 -1.64 8.10 0.80
N LEU A 247 -2.62 7.78 1.63
CA LEU A 247 -4.04 8.00 1.32
C LEU A 247 -4.39 9.49 1.08
N ALA A 248 -5.47 9.71 0.34
CA ALA A 248 -5.92 11.06 -0.06
C ALA A 248 -6.23 11.97 1.14
N ALA A 249 -6.85 11.45 2.19
CA ALA A 249 -7.25 12.26 3.35
C ALA A 249 -6.04 12.86 4.08
N PRO A 250 -5.01 12.09 4.49
CA PRO A 250 -3.76 12.63 5.00
C PRO A 250 -3.08 13.63 4.05
N LEU A 251 -3.05 13.36 2.73
CA LEU A 251 -2.45 14.29 1.77
C LEU A 251 -3.13 15.66 1.78
N LEU A 252 -4.44 15.72 1.91
CA LEU A 252 -5.18 16.98 2.00
C LEU A 252 -4.79 17.78 3.26
N GLU A 253 -4.65 17.10 4.39
CA GLU A 253 -4.28 17.73 5.67
C GLU A 253 -2.83 18.19 5.68
N LEU A 254 -1.93 17.43 5.07
CA LEU A 254 -0.49 17.68 5.05
C LEU A 254 -0.05 18.72 4.00
N ALA A 255 -0.94 19.22 3.13
CA ALA A 255 -0.56 20.11 2.04
C ALA A 255 0.25 21.35 2.50
N PRO A 256 -0.13 22.09 3.56
CA PRO A 256 0.67 23.20 4.05
C PRO A 256 2.04 22.77 4.59
N GLN A 257 2.11 21.63 5.30
CA GLN A 257 3.33 21.12 5.91
C GLN A 257 4.33 20.65 4.82
N LEU A 258 3.89 19.85 3.86
CA LEU A 258 4.74 19.38 2.76
C LEU A 258 5.21 20.57 1.89
N ALA A 259 4.37 21.58 1.72
CA ALA A 259 4.77 22.80 1.05
C ALA A 259 5.87 23.58 1.83
N ALA A 260 5.82 23.62 3.15
CA ALA A 260 6.84 24.25 3.98
C ALA A 260 8.17 23.49 3.95
N LEU A 261 8.12 22.17 3.79
CA LEU A 261 9.29 21.28 3.69
C LEU A 261 9.90 21.23 2.29
N ALA A 262 9.25 21.80 1.29
CA ALA A 262 9.73 21.87 -0.09
C ALA A 262 10.51 23.16 -0.35
N ALA A 263 11.73 23.05 -0.86
CA ALA A 263 12.53 24.20 -1.29
C ALA A 263 11.86 24.95 -2.47
N PRO A 264 12.12 26.25 -2.68
CA PRO A 264 11.68 26.92 -3.90
C PRO A 264 12.13 26.16 -5.15
N GLY A 265 11.20 25.88 -6.06
CA GLY A 265 11.48 25.10 -7.27
C GLY A 265 11.56 23.59 -7.06
N ALA A 266 11.38 23.08 -5.85
CA ALA A 266 11.36 21.64 -5.54
C ALA A 266 10.32 20.87 -6.35
N ARG A 267 10.62 19.62 -6.65
CA ARG A 267 9.68 18.70 -7.30
C ARG A 267 8.81 18.02 -6.22
N LEU A 268 7.53 17.85 -6.53
CA LEU A 268 6.55 17.17 -5.70
C LEU A 268 6.00 15.96 -6.46
N GLY A 269 5.89 14.80 -5.80
CA GLY A 269 5.19 13.61 -6.29
C GLY A 269 4.28 13.06 -5.22
N LEU A 270 2.98 12.94 -5.51
CA LEU A 270 1.96 12.45 -4.58
C LEU A 270 1.22 11.27 -5.21
N SER A 271 1.13 10.16 -4.51
CA SER A 271 0.37 8.99 -4.94
C SER A 271 -0.31 8.32 -3.73
N GLY A 272 -0.85 7.10 -3.91
CA GLY A 272 -1.72 6.47 -2.89
C GLY A 272 -3.16 6.97 -2.99
N ILE A 273 -3.51 7.57 -4.12
CA ILE A 273 -4.82 8.18 -4.39
C ILE A 273 -5.47 7.56 -5.63
N LEU A 274 -6.78 7.45 -5.59
CA LEU A 274 -7.55 7.02 -6.75
C LEU A 274 -7.70 8.16 -7.77
N ALA A 275 -7.81 7.81 -9.05
CA ALA A 275 -7.91 8.77 -10.15
C ALA A 275 -9.04 9.80 -9.93
N HIS A 276 -10.18 9.38 -9.39
CA HIS A 276 -11.30 10.28 -9.09
C HIS A 276 -11.03 11.26 -7.93
N GLN A 277 -10.04 10.98 -7.06
CA GLN A 277 -9.63 11.84 -5.95
C GLN A 277 -8.57 12.87 -6.38
N ALA A 278 -7.91 12.65 -7.52
CA ALA A 278 -6.76 13.41 -7.98
C ALA A 278 -7.04 14.92 -8.08
N GLY A 279 -8.21 15.32 -8.61
CA GLY A 279 -8.59 16.73 -8.74
C GLY A 279 -8.64 17.43 -7.39
N ARG A 280 -9.29 16.84 -6.40
CA ARG A 280 -9.40 17.42 -5.05
C ARG A 280 -8.03 17.57 -4.37
N VAL A 281 -7.18 16.56 -4.50
CA VAL A 281 -5.81 16.64 -3.95
C VAL A 281 -4.99 17.69 -4.68
N ALA A 282 -5.03 17.74 -6.02
CA ALA A 282 -4.31 18.74 -6.81
C ALA A 282 -4.71 20.18 -6.42
N ASP A 283 -6.00 20.44 -6.21
CA ASP A 283 -6.50 21.76 -5.80
C ASP A 283 -5.92 22.20 -4.45
N ALA A 284 -5.78 21.29 -3.48
CA ALA A 284 -5.19 21.60 -2.18
C ALA A 284 -3.71 22.02 -2.29
N TYR A 285 -2.98 21.48 -3.26
CA TYR A 285 -1.56 21.80 -3.49
C TYR A 285 -1.35 22.97 -4.45
N ALA A 286 -2.33 23.34 -5.28
CA ALA A 286 -2.21 24.35 -6.33
C ALA A 286 -1.82 25.76 -5.82
N HIS A 287 -2.12 26.09 -4.57
CA HIS A 287 -1.70 27.35 -3.95
C HIS A 287 -0.17 27.43 -3.75
N HIS A 288 0.49 26.29 -3.58
CA HIS A 288 1.90 26.19 -3.26
C HIS A 288 2.76 25.69 -4.42
N PHE A 289 2.16 24.92 -5.32
CA PHE A 289 2.85 24.27 -6.44
C PHE A 289 2.18 24.61 -7.76
N VAL A 290 2.96 24.59 -8.83
CA VAL A 290 2.46 24.49 -10.20
C VAL A 290 2.27 23.01 -10.48
N MET A 291 1.01 22.55 -10.46
CA MET A 291 0.70 21.15 -10.68
C MET A 291 0.76 20.79 -12.15
N GLU A 292 1.23 19.58 -12.43
CA GLU A 292 1.27 18.95 -13.74
C GLU A 292 0.04 18.06 -13.95
N PRO A 293 -0.30 17.65 -15.18
CA PRO A 293 -1.36 16.67 -15.40
C PRO A 293 -1.11 15.39 -14.62
N ALA A 294 -2.18 14.81 -14.07
CA ALA A 294 -2.10 13.56 -13.35
C ALA A 294 -1.70 12.41 -14.28
N GLU A 295 -0.78 11.57 -13.83
CA GLU A 295 -0.49 10.28 -14.45
C GLU A 295 -1.34 9.20 -13.79
N THR A 296 -1.92 8.29 -14.57
CA THR A 296 -2.79 7.23 -14.05
C THR A 296 -2.29 5.86 -14.46
N ARG A 297 -2.48 4.90 -13.56
CA ARG A 297 -2.27 3.48 -13.82
C ARG A 297 -3.37 2.70 -13.13
N GLU A 298 -4.18 1.97 -13.92
CA GLU A 298 -5.40 1.37 -13.43
C GLU A 298 -6.30 2.45 -12.81
N GLU A 299 -6.86 2.23 -11.63
CA GLU A 299 -7.67 3.20 -10.88
C GLU A 299 -6.85 4.23 -10.07
N TRP A 300 -5.53 4.12 -10.06
CA TRP A 300 -4.64 4.92 -9.22
C TRP A 300 -4.00 6.09 -9.99
N ALA A 301 -3.64 7.14 -9.24
CA ALA A 301 -3.03 8.33 -9.80
C ALA A 301 -1.73 8.74 -9.07
N LEU A 302 -0.84 9.36 -9.85
CA LEU A 302 0.27 10.17 -9.40
C LEU A 302 0.00 11.62 -9.78
N LEU A 303 0.09 12.51 -8.82
CA LEU A 303 0.13 13.95 -9.02
C LEU A 303 1.57 14.42 -8.90
N SER A 304 2.03 15.20 -9.86
CA SER A 304 3.33 15.85 -9.77
C SER A 304 3.21 17.37 -9.89
N GLY A 305 4.24 18.06 -9.42
CA GLY A 305 4.25 19.50 -9.47
C GLY A 305 5.61 20.10 -9.13
N ARG A 306 5.70 21.44 -9.23
CA ARG A 306 6.88 22.22 -8.91
C ARG A 306 6.54 23.34 -7.93
N ARG A 307 7.32 23.46 -6.85
CA ARG A 307 7.17 24.52 -5.84
C ARG A 307 7.33 25.91 -6.48
N ARG A 308 6.38 26.80 -6.17
CA ARG A 308 6.40 28.21 -6.61
C ARG A 308 7.55 28.99 -5.99
#